data_b50476c28e65f6bdfb2be9ea88e03ec4
#
_entry.id   b50476c28e65f6bdfb2be9ea88e03ec4
#
_cell.length_a   1.000
_cell.length_b   1.000
_cell.length_c   1.000
_cell.angle_alpha   90.00
_cell.angle_beta   90.00
_cell.angle_gamma   90.00
#
_symmetry.space_group_name_H-M   'P 1'
#
loop_
_entity.id
_entity.type
_entity.pdbx_description
1 polymer ?
#
loop_
_entity_poly.entity_id
_entity_poly.type
_entity_poly.pdbx_seq_one_letter_code
_entity_poly.pdbx_strand_id
1 'polypeptide(L)'
;VNQPRPIRFYERAIEMAEDSRIQEGNQYWDSLRHEPLSDTEVNVYKMIDTLRNIPIVKTYTDILKTIVDGYYKVGSLKLGPYLSVASWNSVEGLRLTAGFKTTLAFSKHWIYSARFGYGFLDQTFKYQLGATNVIDKKHWTTLSFRVRKDVARIGVDDEALADNPLFLTALHWGVIRRGYYFDEYRVAFQRELIKG
;
A
#
# COMPACT_ATOMS: atom_id res chain seq x y z
N VAL A 1 26.96 5.00 15.29
CA VAL A 1 26.22 4.22 16.28
C VAL A 1 24.92 3.80 15.61
N ASN A 2 24.86 2.54 15.21
CA ASN A 2 23.74 1.96 14.44
C ASN A 2 22.62 1.61 15.44
N GLN A 3 21.66 2.51 15.67
CA GLN A 3 20.46 2.18 16.44
C GLN A 3 19.46 1.45 15.54
N PRO A 4 18.91 0.30 15.96
CA PRO A 4 17.89 -0.38 15.20
C PRO A 4 16.64 0.51 15.12
N ARG A 5 16.20 0.82 13.92
CA ARG A 5 15.00 1.63 13.68
C ARG A 5 13.77 0.72 13.75
N PRO A 6 12.61 1.22 14.21
CA PRO A 6 11.40 0.42 14.29
C PRO A 6 10.96 -0.07 12.90
N ILE A 7 10.40 -1.26 12.84
CA ILE A 7 9.96 -1.94 11.59
C ILE A 7 9.09 -1.03 10.70
N ARG A 8 8.25 -0.19 11.30
CA ARG A 8 7.42 0.82 10.61
C ARG A 8 8.21 1.85 9.78
N PHE A 9 9.48 2.06 10.08
CA PHE A 9 10.34 2.94 9.31
C PHE A 9 10.63 2.35 7.92
N TYR A 10 10.82 1.04 7.83
CA TYR A 10 11.12 0.35 6.57
C TYR A 10 9.90 0.21 5.67
N GLU A 11 8.71 0.05 6.24
CA GLU A 11 7.45 0.00 5.50
C GLU A 11 7.13 1.32 4.81
N ARG A 12 7.43 2.45 5.47
CA ARG A 12 7.26 3.80 4.90
C ARG A 12 8.30 4.15 3.85
N ALA A 13 9.52 3.67 3.98
CA ALA A 13 10.59 3.92 3.03
C ALA A 13 10.24 3.38 1.63
N ILE A 14 9.46 2.30 1.55
CA ILE A 14 9.00 1.71 0.29
C ILE A 14 7.90 2.57 -0.37
N GLU A 15 6.99 3.17 0.41
CA GLU A 15 5.96 4.08 -0.13
C GLU A 15 6.52 5.46 -0.50
N MET A 16 7.52 5.95 0.22
CA MET A 16 8.16 7.25 -0.04
C MET A 16 9.09 7.23 -1.25
N ALA A 17 9.56 6.07 -1.69
CA ALA A 17 10.49 5.96 -2.82
C ALA A 17 9.86 6.34 -4.18
N GLU A 18 8.53 6.38 -4.29
CA GLU A 18 7.87 6.86 -5.53
C GLU A 18 7.93 8.39 -5.71
N ASP A 19 8.12 9.17 -4.64
CA ASP A 19 8.06 10.64 -4.68
C ASP A 19 9.40 11.30 -4.27
N SER A 20 10.39 10.52 -3.86
CA SER A 20 11.67 11.03 -3.40
C SER A 20 12.74 11.01 -4.48
N ARG A 21 13.40 12.14 -4.67
CA ARG A 21 14.78 12.43 -5.17
C ARG A 21 15.49 11.41 -6.09
N ILE A 22 14.92 10.25 -6.37
CA ILE A 22 15.40 9.29 -7.39
C ILE A 22 15.22 9.90 -8.80
N GLN A 23 14.37 10.93 -8.94
CA GLN A 23 14.23 11.72 -10.17
C GLN A 23 15.27 12.82 -10.30
N GLU A 24 16.02 13.15 -9.25
CA GLU A 24 17.22 13.99 -9.38
C GLU A 24 18.28 13.12 -10.06
N GLY A 25 18.51 13.37 -11.33
CA GLY A 25 19.32 12.55 -12.22
C GLY A 25 20.75 12.33 -11.70
N ASN A 26 21.49 11.47 -12.36
CA ASN A 26 22.86 11.06 -12.07
C ASN A 26 23.79 12.22 -11.71
N GLN A 27 23.53 13.45 -12.19
CA GLN A 27 24.30 14.65 -11.89
C GLN A 27 24.32 15.04 -10.39
N TYR A 28 23.21 14.85 -9.67
CA TYR A 28 23.17 15.13 -8.23
C TYR A 28 24.06 14.14 -7.44
N TRP A 29 23.97 12.87 -7.76
CA TRP A 29 24.78 11.84 -7.11
C TRP A 29 26.27 11.95 -7.48
N ASP A 30 26.57 12.36 -8.72
CA ASP A 30 27.94 12.58 -9.16
C ASP A 30 28.59 13.75 -8.43
N SER A 31 27.82 14.78 -8.06
CA SER A 31 28.32 15.93 -7.28
C SER A 31 28.59 15.60 -5.80
N LEU A 32 27.97 14.57 -5.24
CA LEU A 32 28.14 14.14 -3.84
C LEU A 32 29.24 13.06 -3.67
N ARG A 33 29.73 12.49 -4.75
CA ARG A 33 30.76 11.45 -4.70
C ARG A 33 32.15 12.07 -4.43
N HIS A 34 32.85 11.48 -3.50
CA HIS A 34 34.25 11.87 -3.22
C HIS A 34 35.23 11.30 -4.26
N GLU A 35 34.85 10.18 -4.92
CA GLU A 35 35.65 9.55 -5.97
C GLU A 35 34.77 9.34 -7.22
N PRO A 36 35.32 9.57 -8.44
CA PRO A 36 34.62 9.29 -9.67
C PRO A 36 34.40 7.79 -9.83
N LEU A 37 33.29 7.41 -10.47
CA LEU A 37 33.02 6.01 -10.78
C LEU A 37 34.09 5.42 -11.69
N SER A 38 34.54 4.22 -11.38
CA SER A 38 35.38 3.43 -12.26
C SER A 38 34.62 3.02 -13.53
N ASP A 39 35.33 2.77 -14.63
CA ASP A 39 34.71 2.32 -15.90
C ASP A 39 33.85 1.06 -15.73
N THR A 40 34.23 0.18 -14.80
CA THR A 40 33.47 -1.04 -14.47
C THR A 40 32.14 -0.69 -13.83
N GLU A 41 32.12 0.25 -12.90
CA GLU A 41 30.89 0.70 -12.22
C GLU A 41 29.95 1.43 -13.18
N VAL A 42 30.49 2.29 -14.05
CA VAL A 42 29.72 2.96 -15.10
C VAL A 42 29.04 1.95 -16.02
N ASN A 43 29.76 0.88 -16.39
CA ASN A 43 29.21 -0.19 -17.23
C ASN A 43 28.12 -0.98 -16.49
N VAL A 44 28.27 -1.22 -15.18
CA VAL A 44 27.21 -1.84 -14.36
C VAL A 44 25.96 -0.97 -14.32
N TYR A 45 26.08 0.34 -14.13
CA TYR A 45 24.93 1.23 -14.17
C TYR A 45 24.23 1.24 -15.55
N LYS A 46 25.00 1.28 -16.63
CA LYS A 46 24.45 1.19 -18.00
C LYS A 46 23.74 -0.15 -18.24
N MET A 47 24.31 -1.24 -17.72
CA MET A 47 23.72 -2.57 -17.82
C MET A 47 22.39 -2.64 -17.04
N ILE A 48 22.35 -2.11 -15.81
CA ILE A 48 21.13 -2.06 -15.00
C ILE A 48 20.05 -1.21 -15.71
N ASP A 49 20.43 -0.07 -16.27
CA ASP A 49 19.50 0.81 -16.98
C ASP A 49 18.96 0.13 -18.25
N THR A 50 19.82 -0.56 -18.98
CA THR A 50 19.42 -1.37 -20.14
C THR A 50 18.47 -2.48 -19.74
N LEU A 51 18.77 -3.24 -18.65
CA LEU A 51 17.89 -4.30 -18.14
C LEU A 51 16.53 -3.76 -17.72
N ARG A 52 16.49 -2.61 -17.05
CA ARG A 52 15.22 -1.96 -16.65
C ARG A 52 14.36 -1.55 -17.84
N ASN A 53 14.97 -1.23 -18.96
CA ASN A 53 14.27 -0.79 -20.18
C ASN A 53 13.84 -1.96 -21.08
N ILE A 54 14.26 -3.20 -20.80
CA ILE A 54 13.78 -4.37 -21.52
C ILE A 54 12.27 -4.55 -21.25
N PRO A 55 11.41 -4.58 -22.28
CA PRO A 55 9.95 -4.66 -22.10
C PRO A 55 9.49 -5.81 -21.23
N ILE A 56 10.14 -6.98 -21.36
CA ILE A 56 9.84 -8.18 -20.56
C ILE A 56 10.14 -7.92 -19.07
N VAL A 57 11.32 -7.37 -18.73
CA VAL A 57 11.71 -7.08 -17.34
C VAL A 57 10.77 -6.03 -16.72
N LYS A 58 10.42 -5.01 -17.50
CA LYS A 58 9.45 -4.00 -17.07
C LYS A 58 8.08 -4.61 -16.79
N THR A 59 7.59 -5.47 -17.66
CA THR A 59 6.32 -6.17 -17.46
C THR A 59 6.33 -7.03 -16.19
N TYR A 60 7.39 -7.82 -15.97
CA TYR A 60 7.51 -8.63 -14.75
C TYR A 60 7.61 -7.77 -13.48
N THR A 61 8.36 -6.69 -13.50
CA THR A 61 8.45 -5.76 -12.36
C THR A 61 7.12 -5.07 -12.07
N ASP A 62 6.37 -4.67 -13.08
CA ASP A 62 5.05 -4.06 -12.91
C ASP A 62 4.03 -5.09 -12.38
N ILE A 63 4.09 -6.33 -12.84
CA ILE A 63 3.28 -7.43 -12.29
C ILE A 63 3.63 -7.68 -10.82
N LEU A 64 4.93 -7.80 -10.48
CA LEU A 64 5.36 -8.00 -9.10
C LEU A 64 4.95 -6.85 -8.18
N LYS A 65 5.13 -5.60 -8.61
CA LYS A 65 4.64 -4.44 -7.87
C LYS A 65 3.13 -4.49 -7.67
N THR A 66 2.38 -4.82 -8.71
CA THR A 66 0.93 -4.96 -8.64
C THR A 66 0.53 -6.06 -7.66
N ILE A 67 1.26 -7.20 -7.63
CA ILE A 67 1.03 -8.30 -6.67
C ILE A 67 1.30 -7.83 -5.24
N VAL A 68 2.39 -7.11 -4.99
CA VAL A 68 2.75 -6.62 -3.65
C VAL A 68 1.80 -5.51 -3.20
N ASP A 69 1.50 -4.54 -4.05
CA ASP A 69 0.60 -3.43 -3.74
C ASP A 69 -0.87 -3.85 -3.62
N GLY A 70 -1.25 -4.96 -4.28
CA GLY A 70 -2.63 -5.46 -4.32
C GLY A 70 -3.61 -4.55 -5.07
N TYR A 71 -3.12 -3.49 -5.71
CA TYR A 71 -3.92 -2.50 -6.44
C TYR A 71 -3.35 -2.26 -7.83
N TYR A 72 -4.24 -2.17 -8.81
CA TYR A 72 -3.89 -1.81 -10.17
C TYR A 72 -4.05 -0.30 -10.37
N LYS A 73 -2.99 0.38 -10.78
CA LYS A 73 -2.98 1.83 -10.99
C LYS A 73 -3.56 2.19 -12.36
N VAL A 74 -4.62 3.00 -12.35
CA VAL A 74 -5.25 3.56 -13.55
C VAL A 74 -5.23 5.08 -13.43
N GLY A 75 -4.22 5.72 -14.00
CA GLY A 75 -4.04 7.17 -13.87
C GLY A 75 -3.83 7.61 -12.42
N SER A 76 -4.75 8.41 -11.90
CA SER A 76 -4.76 8.90 -10.52
C SER A 76 -5.54 8.02 -9.53
N LEU A 77 -6.08 6.89 -10.00
CA LEU A 77 -6.81 5.92 -9.20
C LEU A 77 -6.03 4.61 -9.09
N LYS A 78 -6.16 3.94 -7.96
CA LYS A 78 -5.71 2.57 -7.72
C LYS A 78 -6.96 1.71 -7.51
N LEU A 79 -7.20 0.74 -8.37
CA LEU A 79 -8.34 -0.20 -8.29
C LEU A 79 -7.89 -1.48 -7.58
N GLY A 80 -8.70 -1.99 -6.66
CA GLY A 80 -8.39 -3.20 -5.90
C GLY A 80 -9.07 -3.20 -4.52
N PRO A 81 -8.67 -4.10 -3.64
CA PRO A 81 -7.58 -5.09 -3.75
C PRO A 81 -7.96 -6.26 -4.67
N TYR A 82 -7.18 -6.50 -5.72
CA TYR A 82 -7.53 -7.51 -6.73
C TYR A 82 -7.40 -8.96 -6.21
N LEU A 83 -6.50 -9.22 -5.25
CA LEU A 83 -6.33 -10.54 -4.65
C LEU A 83 -7.53 -10.96 -3.79
N SER A 84 -8.30 -10.01 -3.27
CA SER A 84 -9.49 -10.25 -2.45
C SER A 84 -10.81 -9.97 -3.18
N VAL A 85 -10.77 -9.85 -4.52
CA VAL A 85 -12.00 -9.70 -5.33
C VAL A 85 -12.97 -10.83 -5.07
N ALA A 86 -12.47 -12.05 -4.97
CA ALA A 86 -13.25 -13.21 -4.58
C ALA A 86 -12.54 -13.92 -3.42
N SER A 87 -13.28 -14.24 -2.39
CA SER A 87 -12.82 -15.02 -1.24
C SER A 87 -13.91 -15.97 -0.77
N TRP A 88 -13.51 -17.02 -0.06
CA TRP A 88 -14.42 -18.02 0.49
C TRP A 88 -14.15 -18.26 1.95
N ASN A 89 -15.18 -18.12 2.79
CA ASN A 89 -15.08 -18.47 4.20
C ASN A 89 -16.39 -19.06 4.74
N SER A 90 -16.31 -19.67 5.92
CA SER A 90 -17.45 -20.38 6.53
C SER A 90 -18.59 -19.47 7.02
N VAL A 91 -18.39 -18.16 7.14
CA VAL A 91 -19.39 -17.19 7.61
C VAL A 91 -20.12 -16.56 6.42
N GLU A 92 -19.37 -16.09 5.45
CA GLU A 92 -19.87 -15.31 4.31
C GLU A 92 -20.14 -16.18 3.08
N GLY A 93 -19.62 -17.42 3.07
CA GLY A 93 -19.57 -18.25 1.87
C GLY A 93 -18.65 -17.63 0.83
N LEU A 94 -19.13 -17.52 -0.40
CA LEU A 94 -18.46 -16.71 -1.42
C LEU A 94 -18.64 -15.23 -1.04
N ARG A 95 -17.54 -14.51 -0.98
CA ARG A 95 -17.52 -13.05 -0.83
C ARG A 95 -16.91 -12.42 -2.08
N LEU A 96 -17.61 -11.45 -2.65
CA LEU A 96 -17.09 -10.60 -3.71
C LEU A 96 -16.78 -9.22 -3.13
N THR A 97 -15.59 -8.72 -3.46
CA THR A 97 -15.12 -7.42 -2.96
C THR A 97 -14.59 -6.57 -4.12
N ALA A 98 -14.96 -5.31 -4.13
CA ALA A 98 -14.44 -4.32 -5.06
C ALA A 98 -14.09 -3.04 -4.31
N GLY A 99 -13.05 -2.34 -4.75
CA GLY A 99 -12.67 -1.10 -4.11
C GLY A 99 -11.73 -0.25 -4.96
N PHE A 100 -11.50 0.94 -4.49
CA PHE A 100 -10.55 1.86 -5.10
C PHE A 100 -9.89 2.76 -4.05
N LYS A 101 -8.74 3.33 -4.40
CA LYS A 101 -8.03 4.34 -3.62
C LYS A 101 -7.56 5.44 -4.58
N THR A 102 -7.72 6.70 -4.22
CA THR A 102 -7.13 7.81 -4.98
C THR A 102 -5.67 7.99 -4.59
N THR A 103 -4.89 8.59 -5.46
CA THR A 103 -3.49 8.96 -5.20
C THR A 103 -3.37 10.47 -5.02
N LEU A 104 -2.22 10.96 -4.56
CA LEU A 104 -1.92 12.40 -4.49
C LEU A 104 -1.88 13.08 -5.87
N ALA A 105 -1.87 12.31 -6.96
CA ALA A 105 -2.06 12.83 -8.31
C ALA A 105 -3.51 13.25 -8.58
N PHE A 106 -4.49 12.67 -7.87
CA PHE A 106 -5.90 13.06 -7.95
C PHE A 106 -6.16 14.37 -7.17
N SER A 107 -5.62 14.47 -5.96
CA SER A 107 -5.71 15.66 -5.12
C SER A 107 -4.42 15.84 -4.33
N LYS A 108 -3.92 17.09 -4.27
CA LYS A 108 -2.67 17.41 -3.59
C LYS A 108 -2.69 17.15 -2.08
N HIS A 109 -3.89 17.11 -1.48
CA HIS A 109 -4.06 17.03 -0.03
C HIS A 109 -4.98 15.90 0.43
N TRP A 110 -5.80 15.33 -0.46
CA TRP A 110 -6.79 14.34 -0.09
C TRP A 110 -6.57 13.01 -0.78
N ILE A 111 -6.63 11.94 0.01
CA ILE A 111 -6.64 10.57 -0.45
C ILE A 111 -7.95 9.95 0.01
N TYR A 112 -8.77 9.49 -0.92
CA TYR A 112 -10.01 8.78 -0.65
C TYR A 112 -9.84 7.31 -0.93
N SER A 113 -10.47 6.48 -0.13
CA SER A 113 -10.54 5.04 -0.34
C SER A 113 -11.94 4.53 -0.10
N ALA A 114 -12.38 3.62 -0.94
CA ALA A 114 -13.64 2.91 -0.73
C ALA A 114 -13.46 1.44 -1.08
N ARG A 115 -14.05 0.57 -0.29
CA ARG A 115 -14.10 -0.86 -0.50
C ARG A 115 -15.48 -1.36 -0.13
N PHE A 116 -16.06 -2.18 -0.98
CA PHE A 116 -17.38 -2.77 -0.83
C PHE A 116 -17.26 -4.27 -0.95
N GLY A 117 -17.96 -5.01 -0.12
CA GLY A 117 -17.99 -6.46 -0.13
C GLY A 117 -19.42 -6.98 0.06
N TYR A 118 -19.74 -8.10 -0.57
CA TYR A 118 -21.00 -8.80 -0.38
C TYR A 118 -20.72 -10.28 -0.14
N GLY A 119 -21.24 -10.82 0.96
CA GLY A 119 -21.22 -12.23 1.27
C GLY A 119 -22.51 -12.90 0.83
N PHE A 120 -22.41 -14.01 0.10
CA PHE A 120 -23.59 -14.68 -0.45
C PHE A 120 -24.28 -15.58 0.57
N LEU A 121 -23.57 -16.10 1.56
CA LEU A 121 -24.14 -16.95 2.59
C LEU A 121 -24.84 -16.14 3.68
N ASP A 122 -24.19 -15.08 4.17
CA ASP A 122 -24.72 -14.19 5.20
C ASP A 122 -25.60 -13.07 4.64
N GLN A 123 -25.66 -12.92 3.31
CA GLN A 123 -26.46 -11.93 2.58
C GLN A 123 -26.24 -10.49 3.10
N THR A 124 -25.04 -10.21 3.59
CA THR A 124 -24.72 -8.94 4.23
C THR A 124 -23.80 -8.12 3.36
N PHE A 125 -24.14 -6.84 3.21
CA PHE A 125 -23.31 -5.86 2.56
C PHE A 125 -22.31 -5.25 3.56
N LYS A 126 -21.05 -5.25 3.19
CA LYS A 126 -19.94 -4.72 3.98
C LYS A 126 -19.29 -3.56 3.23
N TYR A 127 -18.79 -2.59 3.96
CA TYR A 127 -18.13 -1.45 3.34
C TYR A 127 -17.02 -0.89 4.23
N GLN A 128 -16.06 -0.27 3.59
CA GLN A 128 -15.05 0.55 4.23
C GLN A 128 -14.87 1.82 3.41
N LEU A 129 -15.02 2.96 4.05
CA LEU A 129 -14.83 4.28 3.47
C LEU A 129 -13.73 4.98 4.25
N GLY A 130 -12.81 5.61 3.57
CA GLY A 130 -11.72 6.34 4.18
C GLY A 130 -11.44 7.65 3.46
N ALA A 131 -11.08 8.67 4.24
CA ALA A 131 -10.59 9.93 3.74
C ALA A 131 -9.37 10.33 4.58
N THR A 132 -8.25 10.58 3.93
CA THR A 132 -7.01 11.04 4.58
C THR A 132 -6.64 12.40 4.02
N ASN A 133 -6.52 13.38 4.90
CA ASN A 133 -6.01 14.70 4.58
C ASN A 133 -4.52 14.77 4.90
N VAL A 134 -3.70 15.14 3.92
CA VAL A 134 -2.27 15.40 4.08
C VAL A 134 -2.09 16.89 4.35
N ILE A 135 -1.97 17.26 5.64
CA ILE A 135 -1.85 18.63 6.11
C ILE A 135 -0.46 19.18 5.76
N ASP A 136 0.57 18.43 6.05
CA ASP A 136 1.95 18.82 5.78
C ASP A 136 2.72 17.63 5.18
N LYS A 137 3.21 17.82 3.95
CA LYS A 137 4.01 16.82 3.24
C LYS A 137 5.45 16.73 3.77
N LYS A 138 5.96 17.84 4.32
CA LYS A 138 7.34 17.91 4.80
C LYS A 138 7.56 17.07 6.05
N HIS A 139 6.58 17.08 6.98
CA HIS A 139 6.60 16.32 8.22
C HIS A 139 5.57 15.17 8.21
N TRP A 140 5.09 14.83 7.02
CA TRP A 140 4.07 13.79 6.81
C TRP A 140 2.95 13.83 7.87
N THR A 141 2.36 15.03 8.03
CA THR A 141 1.26 15.23 8.98
C THR A 141 -0.05 14.88 8.29
N THR A 142 -0.75 13.88 8.80
CA THR A 142 -2.00 13.40 8.21
C THR A 142 -3.11 13.31 9.24
N LEU A 143 -4.32 13.60 8.80
CA LEU A 143 -5.55 13.37 9.53
C LEU A 143 -6.43 12.42 8.73
N SER A 144 -6.74 11.26 9.30
CA SER A 144 -7.48 10.20 8.63
C SER A 144 -8.81 9.94 9.31
N PHE A 145 -9.84 9.75 8.50
CA PHE A 145 -11.17 9.32 8.89
C PHE A 145 -11.46 7.99 8.22
N ARG A 146 -12.00 7.02 8.97
CA ARG A 146 -12.39 5.72 8.44
C ARG A 146 -13.73 5.31 9.05
N VAL A 147 -14.62 4.82 8.19
CA VAL A 147 -15.85 4.13 8.59
C VAL A 147 -15.79 2.74 7.97
N ARG A 148 -16.04 1.71 8.75
CA ARG A 148 -15.96 0.32 8.31
C ARG A 148 -17.07 -0.50 8.94
N LYS A 149 -17.76 -1.31 8.12
CA LYS A 149 -18.65 -2.37 8.54
C LYS A 149 -18.18 -3.66 7.90
N ASP A 150 -17.76 -4.63 8.72
CA ASP A 150 -17.16 -5.87 8.21
C ASP A 150 -17.30 -7.02 9.23
N VAL A 151 -16.76 -8.17 8.87
CA VAL A 151 -16.62 -9.36 9.74
C VAL A 151 -15.16 -9.51 10.13
N ALA A 152 -14.89 -9.63 11.41
CA ALA A 152 -13.56 -9.90 11.94
C ALA A 152 -13.48 -11.27 12.62
N ARG A 153 -12.26 -11.78 12.73
CA ARG A 153 -11.94 -12.99 13.49
C ARG A 153 -11.54 -12.59 14.91
N ILE A 154 -12.06 -13.29 15.91
CA ILE A 154 -11.63 -13.08 17.30
C ILE A 154 -10.17 -13.53 17.43
N GLY A 155 -9.35 -12.65 18.03
CA GLY A 155 -7.94 -12.92 18.32
C GLY A 155 -6.98 -12.61 17.17
N VAL A 156 -7.45 -12.01 16.09
CA VAL A 156 -6.62 -11.49 14.99
C VAL A 156 -6.71 -9.98 15.00
N ASP A 157 -5.55 -9.33 15.09
CA ASP A 157 -5.47 -7.88 14.93
C ASP A 157 -5.54 -7.54 13.44
N ASP A 158 -6.76 -7.29 12.98
CA ASP A 158 -7.02 -6.88 11.59
C ASP A 158 -6.29 -5.59 11.22
N GLU A 159 -5.95 -4.76 12.21
CA GLU A 159 -5.31 -3.47 11.96
C GLU A 159 -3.86 -3.61 11.53
N ALA A 160 -3.11 -4.47 12.21
CA ALA A 160 -1.72 -4.74 11.87
C ALA A 160 -1.56 -5.40 10.49
N LEU A 161 -2.61 -6.09 10.04
CA LEU A 161 -2.62 -6.87 8.80
C LEU A 161 -3.36 -6.17 7.65
N ALA A 162 -4.24 -5.21 7.94
CA ALA A 162 -5.11 -4.57 6.96
C ALA A 162 -4.37 -3.72 5.91
N ASP A 163 -3.16 -3.26 6.23
CA ASP A 163 -2.34 -2.47 5.31
C ASP A 163 -1.64 -3.33 4.26
N ASN A 164 -1.55 -4.66 4.49
CA ASN A 164 -0.97 -5.58 3.51
C ASN A 164 -2.06 -6.36 2.76
N PRO A 165 -2.18 -6.19 1.43
CA PRO A 165 -3.22 -6.84 0.62
C PRO A 165 -3.20 -8.37 0.66
N LEU A 166 -2.01 -8.97 0.81
CA LEU A 166 -1.85 -10.43 0.90
C LEU A 166 -2.45 -10.97 2.20
N PHE A 167 -2.15 -10.33 3.34
CA PHE A 167 -2.73 -10.73 4.63
C PHE A 167 -4.23 -10.44 4.68
N LEU A 168 -4.67 -9.31 4.14
CA LEU A 168 -6.10 -9.00 4.03
C LEU A 168 -6.85 -10.10 3.27
N THR A 169 -6.27 -10.61 2.19
CA THR A 169 -6.85 -11.73 1.44
C THR A 169 -6.88 -12.99 2.29
N ALA A 170 -5.78 -13.34 2.95
CA ALA A 170 -5.70 -14.53 3.79
C ALA A 170 -6.70 -14.52 4.96
N LEU A 171 -7.01 -13.34 5.51
CA LEU A 171 -8.01 -13.18 6.57
C LEU A 171 -9.43 -13.58 6.15
N HIS A 172 -9.76 -13.42 4.87
CA HIS A 172 -11.09 -13.72 4.32
C HIS A 172 -11.20 -15.12 3.69
N TRP A 173 -10.13 -15.94 3.77
CA TRP A 173 -10.13 -17.30 3.28
C TRP A 173 -10.23 -18.33 4.40
N GLY A 174 -10.98 -19.40 4.17
CA GLY A 174 -11.02 -20.60 5.01
C GLY A 174 -12.05 -20.56 6.14
N VAL A 175 -11.82 -21.34 7.18
CA VAL A 175 -12.77 -21.52 8.28
C VAL A 175 -12.61 -20.40 9.31
N ILE A 176 -13.64 -19.57 9.46
CA ILE A 176 -13.75 -18.59 10.55
C ILE A 176 -14.52 -19.24 11.70
N ARG A 177 -13.82 -19.79 12.68
CA ARG A 177 -14.43 -20.50 13.81
C ARG A 177 -15.17 -19.57 14.75
N ARG A 178 -14.68 -18.34 14.95
CA ARG A 178 -15.29 -17.30 15.80
C ARG A 178 -15.16 -15.97 15.07
N GLY A 179 -16.21 -15.56 14.39
CA GLY A 179 -16.32 -14.27 13.75
C GLY A 179 -17.35 -13.39 14.46
N TYR A 180 -17.21 -12.10 14.35
CA TYR A 180 -18.18 -11.11 14.80
C TYR A 180 -18.32 -10.00 13.76
N TYR A 181 -19.53 -9.46 13.64
CA TYR A 181 -19.80 -8.27 12.86
C TYR A 181 -19.47 -7.04 13.70
N PHE A 182 -18.87 -6.04 13.09
CA PHE A 182 -18.54 -4.79 13.78
C PHE A 182 -18.75 -3.58 12.88
N ASP A 183 -19.07 -2.47 13.52
CA ASP A 183 -19.08 -1.14 12.95
C ASP A 183 -17.95 -0.35 13.62
N GLU A 184 -17.06 0.22 12.82
CA GLU A 184 -15.88 0.97 13.28
C GLU A 184 -15.94 2.38 12.73
N TYR A 185 -15.74 3.35 13.61
CA TYR A 185 -15.51 4.74 13.29
C TYR A 185 -14.15 5.13 13.86
N ARG A 186 -13.23 5.51 12.99
CA ARG A 186 -11.86 5.82 13.40
C ARG A 186 -11.47 7.20 12.93
N VAL A 187 -10.83 7.96 13.83
CA VAL A 187 -10.12 9.19 13.53
C VAL A 187 -8.69 9.01 13.98
N ALA A 188 -7.72 9.22 13.08
CA ALA A 188 -6.31 9.08 13.40
C ALA A 188 -5.55 10.34 12.97
N PHE A 189 -4.77 10.89 13.88
CA PHE A 189 -3.81 11.95 13.60
C PHE A 189 -2.39 11.36 13.65
N GLN A 190 -1.61 11.61 12.61
CA GLN A 190 -0.26 11.11 12.51
C GLN A 190 0.68 12.22 12.08
N ARG A 191 1.82 12.34 12.77
CA ARG A 191 2.87 13.30 12.46
C ARG A 191 4.23 12.68 12.64
N GLU A 192 5.13 12.91 11.72
CA GLU A 192 6.55 12.58 11.86
C GLU A 192 7.24 13.67 12.69
N LEU A 193 7.76 13.31 13.86
CA LEU A 193 8.38 14.25 14.82
C LEU A 193 9.88 14.39 14.62
N ILE A 194 10.54 13.38 14.04
CA ILE A 194 12.00 13.33 13.91
C ILE A 194 12.35 13.04 12.46
N LYS A 195 13.10 13.92 11.83
CA LYS A 195 13.82 13.61 10.61
C LYS A 195 15.04 12.79 10.99
N GLY A 196 15.03 11.51 10.62
CA GLY A 196 16.22 10.68 10.72
C GLY A 196 17.24 11.00 9.63
#